data_93f0b74fd2f63a402482c7a212e5a670
#
_entry.id   93f0b74fd2f63a402482c7a212e5a670
#
_cell.length_a   1.000
_cell.length_b   1.000
_cell.length_c   1.000
_cell.angle_alpha   90.00
_cell.angle_beta   90.00
_cell.angle_gamma   90.00
#
_symmetry.space_group_name_H-M   'P 1'
#
loop_
_entity.id
_entity.type
_entity.pdbx_description
1 polymer ?
#
loop_
_entity_poly.entity_id
_entity_poly.type
_entity_poly.pdbx_seq_one_letter_code
_entity_poly.pdbx_strand_id
1 'polypeptide(L)'
;MSNQLIKSVRYYQCGYCMNNLRVMYRGLPRDMDPGRAFPAGVFLIEHESEGYMLLDTGYSQDIFRSGVRGFLYNKVTPTRVTAEDEIPAQLARDGIDVGQIRRVVLSHLHPDHIGGVKFFPESEIIMSADTYEVLGNARVRDLVFPALVPSWLAQNASVMPVQSLVQDPDTGLVGHDVFGDGSLLLVRLPGHAAGQVGAYIPGRLLIATDASWGNDLLPYSSRLRLPTRLIQRDYETYKETATLVQGVVARGIPV
;
A
#
# COMPACT_ATOMS: atom_id res chain seq x y z
N MET A 1 23.72 0.97 12.75
CA MET A 1 23.40 -0.25 13.54
C MET A 1 21.90 -0.59 13.50
N SER A 2 20.98 0.36 13.32
CA SER A 2 19.50 0.11 13.30
C SER A 2 19.01 -0.81 12.17
N ASN A 3 19.69 -0.84 11.02
CA ASN A 3 19.29 -1.65 9.86
C ASN A 3 19.41 -3.18 10.03
N GLN A 4 20.05 -3.65 11.09
CA GLN A 4 20.19 -5.10 11.36
C GLN A 4 18.96 -5.67 12.07
N LEU A 5 18.11 -4.83 12.66
CA LEU A 5 16.91 -5.29 13.39
C LEU A 5 15.81 -5.82 12.48
N ILE A 6 15.75 -5.36 11.22
CA ILE A 6 14.87 -5.95 10.21
C ILE A 6 15.56 -7.17 9.60
N LYS A 7 15.14 -8.37 10.02
CA LYS A 7 15.69 -9.66 9.59
C LYS A 7 15.35 -9.99 8.14
N SER A 8 14.08 -9.82 7.78
CA SER A 8 13.61 -10.15 6.44
C SER A 8 12.45 -9.25 6.00
N VAL A 9 12.32 -9.08 4.69
CA VAL A 9 11.16 -8.55 4.02
C VAL A 9 10.75 -9.57 2.96
N ARG A 10 9.52 -10.08 3.04
CA ARG A 10 8.94 -11.01 2.07
C ARG A 10 7.79 -10.34 1.35
N TYR A 11 7.71 -10.58 0.05
CA TYR A 11 6.65 -10.08 -0.80
C TYR A 11 5.66 -11.20 -1.13
N TYR A 12 4.36 -10.90 -0.99
CA TYR A 12 3.26 -11.75 -1.41
C TYR A 12 2.40 -11.02 -2.44
N GLN A 13 2.09 -11.70 -3.53
CA GLN A 13 1.12 -11.21 -4.50
C GLN A 13 -0.27 -11.73 -4.14
N CYS A 14 -1.10 -10.89 -3.54
CA CYS A 14 -2.44 -11.24 -3.09
C CYS A 14 -3.52 -10.87 -4.14
N GLY A 15 -3.45 -11.52 -5.28
CA GLY A 15 -4.25 -11.17 -6.45
C GLY A 15 -3.62 -10.06 -7.29
N TYR A 16 -4.32 -9.65 -8.34
CA TYR A 16 -3.90 -8.56 -9.24
C TYR A 16 -5.08 -7.98 -9.97
N CYS A 17 -4.91 -6.79 -10.55
CA CYS A 17 -5.83 -6.25 -11.52
C CYS A 17 -5.16 -6.00 -12.87
N MET A 18 -5.97 -5.96 -13.94
CA MET A 18 -5.49 -5.71 -15.30
C MET A 18 -5.89 -4.32 -15.76
N ASN A 19 -4.93 -3.57 -16.31
CA ASN A 19 -5.21 -2.29 -16.92
C ASN A 19 -4.42 -2.09 -18.21
N ASN A 20 -4.86 -1.11 -19.00
CA ASN A 20 -4.19 -0.75 -20.23
C ASN A 20 -3.35 0.53 -20.02
N LEU A 21 -2.04 0.40 -20.09
CA LEU A 21 -1.10 1.51 -19.89
C LEU A 21 -1.34 2.69 -20.85
N ARG A 22 -1.83 2.44 -22.08
CA ARG A 22 -2.13 3.51 -23.03
C ARG A 22 -3.34 4.35 -22.62
N VAL A 23 -4.25 3.76 -21.82
CA VAL A 23 -5.38 4.48 -21.21
C VAL A 23 -4.92 5.27 -19.98
N MET A 24 -3.93 4.76 -19.27
CA MET A 24 -3.45 5.35 -18.01
C MET A 24 -2.44 6.48 -18.22
N TYR A 25 -1.51 6.33 -19.17
CA TYR A 25 -0.35 7.21 -19.34
C TYR A 25 -0.25 7.81 -20.75
N ARG A 26 0.45 8.95 -20.84
CA ARG A 26 0.88 9.57 -22.10
C ARG A 26 2.37 9.38 -22.29
N GLY A 27 2.81 9.27 -23.55
CA GLY A 27 4.24 9.31 -23.90
C GLY A 27 5.02 8.06 -23.51
N LEU A 28 4.36 6.93 -23.31
CA LEU A 28 5.03 5.63 -23.12
C LEU A 28 5.73 5.19 -24.43
N PRO A 29 6.84 4.45 -24.34
CA PRO A 29 7.50 3.83 -25.47
C PRO A 29 6.54 3.00 -26.32
N ARG A 30 6.73 3.01 -27.65
CA ARG A 30 5.80 2.31 -28.58
C ARG A 30 5.84 0.80 -28.42
N ASP A 31 6.98 0.25 -28.04
CA ASP A 31 7.28 -1.17 -27.82
C ASP A 31 6.86 -1.67 -26.44
N MET A 32 6.48 -0.77 -25.51
CA MET A 32 5.95 -1.18 -24.21
C MET A 32 4.59 -1.85 -24.37
N ASP A 33 4.44 -3.08 -23.83
CA ASP A 33 3.16 -3.80 -23.81
C ASP A 33 2.09 -2.95 -23.11
N PRO A 34 0.97 -2.67 -23.75
CA PRO A 34 -0.11 -1.90 -23.15
C PRO A 34 -0.88 -2.67 -22.07
N GLY A 35 -0.90 -4.00 -22.12
CA GLY A 35 -1.58 -4.85 -21.14
C GLY A 35 -0.72 -5.07 -19.90
N ARG A 36 -1.14 -4.54 -18.74
CA ARG A 36 -0.37 -4.65 -17.50
C ARG A 36 -1.18 -5.28 -16.38
N ALA A 37 -0.60 -6.31 -15.77
CA ALA A 37 -1.06 -6.80 -14.48
C ALA A 37 -0.44 -5.94 -13.36
N PHE A 38 -1.26 -5.41 -12.48
CA PHE A 38 -0.85 -4.70 -11.27
C PHE A 38 -1.11 -5.61 -10.08
N PRO A 39 -0.07 -6.15 -9.46
CA PRO A 39 -0.23 -7.03 -8.31
C PRO A 39 -0.69 -6.25 -7.09
N ALA A 40 -1.61 -6.85 -6.31
CA ALA A 40 -1.90 -6.41 -4.95
C ALA A 40 -0.79 -6.93 -4.03
N GLY A 41 0.21 -6.09 -3.81
CA GLY A 41 1.40 -6.42 -3.05
C GLY A 41 1.16 -6.35 -1.55
N VAL A 42 1.59 -7.39 -0.84
CA VAL A 42 1.64 -7.42 0.63
C VAL A 42 3.07 -7.70 1.06
N PHE A 43 3.57 -6.93 2.02
CA PHE A 43 4.93 -7.12 2.50
C PHE A 43 4.90 -7.57 3.96
N LEU A 44 5.50 -8.73 4.21
CA LEU A 44 5.75 -9.23 5.55
C LEU A 44 7.14 -8.78 5.98
N ILE A 45 7.20 -7.99 7.03
CA ILE A 45 8.42 -7.46 7.64
C ILE A 45 8.66 -8.19 8.95
N GLU A 46 9.81 -8.83 9.09
CA GLU A 46 10.22 -9.53 10.30
C GLU A 46 11.23 -8.68 11.06
N HIS A 47 10.84 -8.24 12.25
CA HIS A 47 11.71 -7.53 13.17
C HIS A 47 12.25 -8.49 14.25
N GLU A 48 13.48 -8.28 14.69
CA GLU A 48 14.20 -9.19 15.60
C GLU A 48 13.48 -9.43 16.93
N SER A 49 12.98 -8.38 17.57
CA SER A 49 12.30 -8.44 18.86
C SER A 49 10.78 -8.23 18.76
N GLU A 50 10.31 -7.50 17.73
CA GLU A 50 8.92 -7.11 17.60
C GLU A 50 8.05 -8.12 16.81
N GLY A 51 8.70 -9.13 16.18
CA GLY A 51 8.02 -10.17 15.42
C GLY A 51 7.54 -9.70 14.05
N TYR A 52 6.42 -10.24 13.59
CA TYR A 52 5.90 -10.00 12.24
C TYR A 52 4.97 -8.80 12.16
N MET A 53 5.19 -7.99 11.12
CA MET A 53 4.31 -6.91 10.71
C MET A 53 3.97 -7.07 9.22
N LEU A 54 2.71 -6.85 8.85
CA LEU A 54 2.31 -6.70 7.44
C LEU A 54 2.20 -5.22 7.07
N LEU A 55 2.63 -4.90 5.86
CA LEU A 55 2.22 -3.69 5.16
C LEU A 55 1.23 -4.11 4.08
N ASP A 56 -0.02 -3.65 4.24
CA ASP A 56 -1.20 -4.00 3.47
C ASP A 56 -1.64 -5.48 3.61
N THR A 57 -2.78 -5.82 3.01
CA THR A 57 -3.40 -7.14 3.13
C THR A 57 -3.92 -7.72 1.81
N GLY A 58 -3.70 -7.00 0.70
CA GLY A 58 -4.05 -7.46 -0.63
C GLY A 58 -5.56 -7.50 -0.93
N TYR A 59 -5.91 -8.08 -2.06
CA TYR A 59 -7.30 -8.39 -2.39
C TYR A 59 -7.86 -9.55 -1.56
N SER A 60 -9.18 -9.58 -1.42
CA SER A 60 -9.92 -10.78 -1.06
C SER A 60 -11.08 -11.02 -2.02
N GLN A 61 -11.62 -12.24 -2.03
CA GLN A 61 -12.78 -12.60 -2.85
C GLN A 61 -14.05 -11.78 -2.52
N ASP A 62 -14.08 -11.12 -1.35
CA ASP A 62 -15.20 -10.26 -0.97
C ASP A 62 -15.38 -9.05 -1.91
N ILE A 63 -14.35 -8.69 -2.69
CA ILE A 63 -14.48 -7.66 -3.73
C ILE A 63 -15.60 -8.02 -4.72
N PHE A 64 -15.75 -9.30 -5.06
CA PHE A 64 -16.81 -9.78 -5.96
C PHE A 64 -18.20 -9.77 -5.32
N ARG A 65 -18.27 -9.69 -3.98
CA ARG A 65 -19.51 -9.60 -3.19
C ARG A 65 -19.85 -8.17 -2.77
N SER A 66 -19.09 -7.18 -3.22
CA SER A 66 -19.26 -5.76 -2.87
C SER A 66 -20.41 -5.07 -3.62
N GLY A 67 -21.40 -5.83 -4.12
CA GLY A 67 -22.59 -5.32 -4.78
C GLY A 67 -22.30 -4.57 -6.09
N VAL A 68 -23.15 -3.59 -6.41
CA VAL A 68 -23.03 -2.80 -7.66
C VAL A 68 -21.69 -2.08 -7.75
N ARG A 69 -21.16 -1.56 -6.64
CA ARG A 69 -19.86 -0.86 -6.62
C ARG A 69 -18.73 -1.80 -7.00
N GLY A 70 -18.68 -3.01 -6.41
CA GLY A 70 -17.68 -4.03 -6.75
C GLY A 70 -17.78 -4.50 -8.19
N PHE A 71 -19.01 -4.65 -8.71
CA PHE A 71 -19.24 -4.98 -10.11
C PHE A 71 -18.70 -3.89 -11.06
N LEU A 72 -19.01 -2.62 -10.81
CA LEU A 72 -18.51 -1.50 -11.63
C LEU A 72 -16.99 -1.37 -11.54
N TYR A 73 -16.44 -1.49 -10.33
CA TYR A 73 -14.98 -1.51 -10.13
C TYR A 73 -14.32 -2.59 -10.98
N ASN A 74 -14.82 -3.83 -10.90
CA ASN A 74 -14.25 -4.95 -11.66
C ASN A 74 -14.42 -4.82 -13.19
N LYS A 75 -15.36 -3.99 -13.68
CA LYS A 75 -15.47 -3.65 -15.10
C LYS A 75 -14.37 -2.70 -15.57
N VAL A 76 -13.97 -1.75 -14.72
CA VAL A 76 -12.94 -0.74 -15.04
C VAL A 76 -11.54 -1.25 -14.67
N THR A 77 -11.46 -2.06 -13.62
CA THR A 77 -10.24 -2.62 -13.05
C THR A 77 -10.43 -4.13 -12.89
N PRO A 78 -10.34 -4.92 -13.99
CA PRO A 78 -10.57 -6.36 -13.96
C PRO A 78 -9.66 -7.05 -12.95
N THR A 79 -10.23 -7.45 -11.82
CA THR A 79 -9.52 -8.05 -10.70
C THR A 79 -9.49 -9.58 -10.83
N ARG A 80 -8.41 -10.19 -10.38
CA ARG A 80 -8.20 -11.63 -10.27
C ARG A 80 -7.66 -11.95 -8.89
N VAL A 81 -8.43 -12.70 -8.12
CA VAL A 81 -8.05 -13.23 -6.81
C VAL A 81 -8.80 -14.51 -6.53
N THR A 82 -8.08 -15.54 -6.10
CA THR A 82 -8.63 -16.81 -5.63
C THR A 82 -8.41 -16.93 -4.11
N ALA A 83 -8.94 -17.97 -3.49
CA ALA A 83 -8.72 -18.21 -2.06
C ALA A 83 -7.23 -18.47 -1.76
N GLU A 84 -6.52 -19.09 -2.71
CA GLU A 84 -5.09 -19.36 -2.61
C GLU A 84 -4.21 -18.11 -2.73
N ASP A 85 -4.73 -17.03 -3.32
CA ASP A 85 -4.05 -15.75 -3.43
C ASP A 85 -4.25 -14.88 -2.18
N GLU A 86 -5.27 -15.16 -1.36
CA GLU A 86 -5.49 -14.40 -0.13
C GLU A 86 -4.33 -14.58 0.84
N ILE A 87 -4.00 -13.53 1.58
CA ILE A 87 -2.80 -13.48 2.43
C ILE A 87 -2.70 -14.63 3.46
N PRO A 88 -3.79 -15.13 4.10
CA PRO A 88 -3.68 -16.25 5.03
C PRO A 88 -3.15 -17.54 4.37
N ALA A 89 -3.61 -17.82 3.14
CA ALA A 89 -3.16 -19.01 2.43
C ALA A 89 -1.67 -18.93 2.06
N GLN A 90 -1.19 -17.73 1.74
CA GLN A 90 0.22 -17.51 1.40
C GLN A 90 1.12 -17.57 2.64
N LEU A 91 0.70 -16.97 3.76
CA LEU A 91 1.41 -17.08 5.04
C LEU A 91 1.51 -18.55 5.49
N ALA A 92 0.41 -19.32 5.37
CA ALA A 92 0.39 -20.74 5.73
C ALA A 92 1.38 -21.59 4.89
N ARG A 93 1.59 -21.27 3.61
CA ARG A 93 2.61 -21.93 2.77
C ARG A 93 4.02 -21.74 3.29
N ASP A 94 4.26 -20.57 3.94
CA ASP A 94 5.54 -20.25 4.57
C ASP A 94 5.62 -20.73 6.04
N GLY A 95 4.59 -21.46 6.52
CA GLY A 95 4.53 -21.95 7.90
C GLY A 95 4.22 -20.86 8.93
N ILE A 96 3.62 -19.75 8.51
CA ILE A 96 3.27 -18.61 9.36
C ILE A 96 1.77 -18.62 9.60
N ASP A 97 1.36 -18.68 10.87
CA ASP A 97 -0.04 -18.52 11.26
C ASP A 97 -0.42 -17.04 11.31
N VAL A 98 -1.66 -16.71 10.96
CA VAL A 98 -2.18 -15.32 11.02
C VAL A 98 -2.08 -14.73 12.42
N GLY A 99 -2.20 -15.54 13.47
CA GLY A 99 -2.05 -15.13 14.87
C GLY A 99 -0.62 -14.72 15.25
N GLN A 100 0.38 -15.01 14.43
CA GLN A 100 1.75 -14.53 14.62
C GLN A 100 1.96 -13.10 14.11
N ILE A 101 1.02 -12.57 13.33
CA ILE A 101 1.07 -11.19 12.83
C ILE A 101 0.65 -10.24 13.93
N ARG A 102 1.62 -9.54 14.52
CA ARG A 102 1.37 -8.61 15.61
C ARG A 102 0.80 -7.28 15.15
N ARG A 103 1.24 -6.80 13.99
CA ARG A 103 0.85 -5.51 13.44
C ARG A 103 0.49 -5.62 11.97
N VAL A 104 -0.52 -4.88 11.57
CA VAL A 104 -0.90 -4.68 10.16
C VAL A 104 -0.96 -3.18 9.90
N VAL A 105 -0.12 -2.69 9.03
CA VAL A 105 -0.17 -1.32 8.55
C VAL A 105 -1.04 -1.27 7.31
N LEU A 106 -2.07 -0.45 7.31
CA LEU A 106 -2.84 -0.13 6.12
C LEU A 106 -2.29 1.15 5.51
N SER A 107 -1.65 1.01 4.35
CA SER A 107 -1.08 2.16 3.64
C SER A 107 -2.15 3.17 3.25
N HIS A 108 -3.29 2.66 2.77
CA HIS A 108 -4.52 3.38 2.46
C HIS A 108 -5.69 2.38 2.29
N LEU A 109 -6.91 2.85 1.94
CA LEU A 109 -8.12 2.03 2.03
C LEU A 109 -8.64 1.51 0.67
N HIS A 110 -7.83 1.44 -0.39
CA HIS A 110 -8.26 0.83 -1.64
C HIS A 110 -8.38 -0.69 -1.53
N PRO A 111 -9.21 -1.34 -2.39
CA PRO A 111 -9.56 -2.76 -2.24
C PRO A 111 -8.39 -3.73 -2.25
N ASP A 112 -7.35 -3.41 -3.02
CA ASP A 112 -6.12 -4.17 -3.19
C ASP A 112 -5.13 -4.03 -2.02
N HIS A 113 -5.45 -3.17 -1.05
CA HIS A 113 -4.66 -2.97 0.17
C HIS A 113 -5.37 -3.48 1.42
N ILE A 114 -6.71 -3.36 1.48
CA ILE A 114 -7.47 -3.70 2.68
C ILE A 114 -8.26 -5.01 2.59
N GLY A 115 -8.32 -5.66 1.42
CA GLY A 115 -9.21 -6.80 1.20
C GLY A 115 -9.05 -7.94 2.20
N GLY A 116 -7.83 -8.17 2.66
CA GLY A 116 -7.50 -9.23 3.62
C GLY A 116 -7.51 -8.79 5.09
N VAL A 117 -7.78 -7.52 5.42
CA VAL A 117 -7.72 -7.02 6.82
C VAL A 117 -8.61 -7.81 7.77
N LYS A 118 -9.74 -8.33 7.29
CA LYS A 118 -10.69 -9.15 8.06
C LYS A 118 -10.07 -10.37 8.75
N PHE A 119 -8.93 -10.86 8.27
CA PHE A 119 -8.25 -12.02 8.81
C PHE A 119 -7.37 -11.72 10.04
N PHE A 120 -7.23 -10.44 10.41
CA PHE A 120 -6.32 -9.97 11.46
C PHE A 120 -7.02 -9.21 12.58
N PRO A 121 -8.12 -9.76 13.19
CA PRO A 121 -8.86 -9.05 14.24
C PRO A 121 -8.06 -8.86 15.52
N GLU A 122 -7.05 -9.70 15.78
CA GLU A 122 -6.20 -9.66 16.96
C GLU A 122 -4.91 -8.85 16.77
N SER A 123 -4.63 -8.41 15.55
CA SER A 123 -3.44 -7.60 15.25
C SER A 123 -3.71 -6.13 15.59
N GLU A 124 -2.67 -5.41 15.97
CA GLU A 124 -2.70 -3.96 16.02
C GLU A 124 -2.77 -3.41 14.59
N ILE A 125 -3.87 -2.72 14.26
CA ILE A 125 -4.04 -2.12 12.93
C ILE A 125 -3.57 -0.68 12.97
N ILE A 126 -2.52 -0.37 12.22
CA ILE A 126 -1.89 0.95 12.19
C ILE A 126 -2.27 1.67 10.89
N MET A 127 -2.68 2.92 10.98
CA MET A 127 -2.94 3.79 9.83
C MET A 127 -2.70 5.26 10.15
N SER A 128 -2.60 6.10 9.13
CA SER A 128 -2.48 7.54 9.33
C SER A 128 -3.81 8.16 9.80
N ALA A 129 -3.75 9.36 10.39
CA ALA A 129 -4.94 10.08 10.83
C ALA A 129 -5.90 10.37 9.66
N ASP A 130 -5.37 10.77 8.50
CA ASP A 130 -6.19 11.06 7.33
C ASP A 130 -6.84 9.79 6.75
N THR A 131 -6.15 8.65 6.80
CA THR A 131 -6.71 7.34 6.44
C THR A 131 -7.83 6.93 7.40
N TYR A 132 -7.64 7.14 8.70
CA TYR A 132 -8.65 6.88 9.72
C TYR A 132 -9.90 7.76 9.55
N GLU A 133 -9.71 9.04 9.21
CA GLU A 133 -10.84 9.94 8.94
C GLU A 133 -11.67 9.46 7.74
N VAL A 134 -11.03 8.98 6.69
CA VAL A 134 -11.72 8.40 5.52
C VAL A 134 -12.48 7.15 5.89
N LEU A 135 -12.01 6.34 6.82
CA LEU A 135 -12.72 5.13 7.28
C LEU A 135 -14.13 5.45 7.79
N GLY A 136 -14.30 6.59 8.50
CA GLY A 136 -15.60 7.06 9.01
C GLY A 136 -16.42 7.88 8.00
N ASN A 137 -15.79 8.53 7.01
CA ASN A 137 -16.40 9.53 6.13
C ASN A 137 -16.08 9.31 4.64
N ALA A 138 -15.95 8.04 4.20
CA ALA A 138 -15.56 7.70 2.83
C ALA A 138 -16.52 8.28 1.78
N ARG A 139 -15.96 8.96 0.80
CA ARG A 139 -16.65 9.41 -0.42
C ARG A 139 -16.46 8.39 -1.54
N VAL A 140 -17.25 8.46 -2.58
CA VAL A 140 -17.15 7.56 -3.74
C VAL A 140 -15.75 7.55 -4.35
N ARG A 141 -15.09 8.72 -4.41
CA ARG A 141 -13.74 8.88 -4.95
C ARG A 141 -12.63 8.24 -4.10
N ASP A 142 -12.91 7.97 -2.83
CA ASP A 142 -11.93 7.36 -1.92
C ASP A 142 -11.84 5.85 -2.13
N LEU A 143 -12.67 5.27 -3.02
CA LEU A 143 -12.70 3.87 -3.42
C LEU A 143 -12.74 2.88 -2.25
N VAL A 144 -13.32 3.29 -1.12
CA VAL A 144 -13.55 2.43 0.04
C VAL A 144 -14.81 1.61 -0.17
N PHE A 145 -14.69 0.29 -0.04
CA PHE A 145 -15.80 -0.64 -0.19
C PHE A 145 -16.25 -1.13 1.18
N PRO A 146 -17.47 -0.78 1.64
CA PRO A 146 -17.95 -1.18 2.97
C PRO A 146 -17.90 -2.69 3.23
N ALA A 147 -18.06 -3.51 2.19
CA ALA A 147 -17.96 -4.96 2.31
C ALA A 147 -16.54 -5.47 2.67
N LEU A 148 -15.51 -4.65 2.46
CA LEU A 148 -14.12 -4.97 2.80
C LEU A 148 -13.69 -4.38 4.14
N VAL A 149 -14.55 -3.59 4.79
CA VAL A 149 -14.27 -2.92 6.07
C VAL A 149 -14.98 -3.69 7.20
N PRO A 150 -14.26 -4.48 7.99
CA PRO A 150 -14.85 -5.15 9.15
C PRO A 150 -15.38 -4.12 10.16
N SER A 151 -16.48 -4.45 10.84
CA SER A 151 -17.13 -3.56 11.82
C SER A 151 -16.22 -3.18 12.99
N TRP A 152 -15.27 -4.04 13.32
CA TRP A 152 -14.31 -3.82 14.40
C TRP A 152 -13.14 -2.91 14.00
N LEU A 153 -12.89 -2.69 12.69
CA LEU A 153 -11.69 -2.01 12.20
C LEU A 153 -11.51 -0.61 12.80
N ALA A 154 -12.55 0.19 12.83
CA ALA A 154 -12.46 1.55 13.36
C ALA A 154 -12.18 1.60 14.87
N GLN A 155 -12.60 0.56 15.62
CA GLN A 155 -12.39 0.49 17.08
C GLN A 155 -10.98 -0.02 17.42
N ASN A 156 -10.41 -0.88 16.57
CA ASN A 156 -9.10 -1.50 16.79
C ASN A 156 -7.95 -0.75 16.10
N ALA A 157 -8.25 0.33 15.38
CA ALA A 157 -7.23 1.07 14.64
C ALA A 157 -6.41 1.96 15.58
N SER A 158 -5.08 1.80 15.52
CA SER A 158 -4.08 2.68 16.10
C SER A 158 -3.73 3.77 15.10
N VAL A 159 -3.99 5.03 15.45
CA VAL A 159 -3.69 6.17 14.59
C VAL A 159 -2.25 6.63 14.84
N MET A 160 -1.44 6.69 13.79
CA MET A 160 -0.06 7.19 13.90
C MET A 160 -0.02 8.60 14.46
N PRO A 161 0.74 8.83 15.54
CA PRO A 161 0.83 10.16 16.15
C PRO A 161 1.61 11.14 15.25
N VAL A 162 1.00 12.26 14.90
CA VAL A 162 1.61 13.31 14.06
C VAL A 162 2.83 13.96 14.74
N GLN A 163 2.84 13.98 16.07
CA GLN A 163 3.90 14.63 16.87
C GLN A 163 5.22 13.85 16.89
N SER A 164 5.21 12.57 16.50
CA SER A 164 6.40 11.71 16.49
C SER A 164 7.00 11.49 15.09
N LEU A 165 6.73 12.42 14.17
CA LEU A 165 7.32 12.33 12.84
C LEU A 165 8.80 12.69 12.88
N VAL A 166 9.60 11.83 12.25
CA VAL A 166 11.04 12.04 12.04
C VAL A 166 11.31 12.21 10.55
N GLN A 167 12.35 13.00 10.23
CA GLN A 167 12.83 13.13 8.86
C GLN A 167 14.12 12.36 8.69
N ASP A 168 14.15 11.47 7.70
CA ASP A 168 15.38 10.81 7.29
C ASP A 168 16.32 11.84 6.63
N PRO A 169 17.54 12.02 7.13
CA PRO A 169 18.44 13.08 6.66
C PRO A 169 18.96 12.82 5.24
N ASP A 170 19.04 11.58 4.82
CA ASP A 170 19.64 11.20 3.54
C ASP A 170 18.64 11.32 2.38
N THR A 171 17.39 10.97 2.63
CA THR A 171 16.34 10.94 1.60
C THR A 171 15.36 12.11 1.69
N GLY A 172 15.25 12.74 2.86
CA GLY A 172 14.24 13.74 3.16
C GLY A 172 12.84 13.16 3.41
N LEU A 173 12.70 11.83 3.43
CA LEU A 173 11.43 11.18 3.75
C LEU A 173 11.03 11.51 5.19
N VAL A 174 9.74 11.81 5.37
CA VAL A 174 9.16 12.12 6.68
C VAL A 174 8.21 11.01 7.07
N GLY A 175 8.39 10.43 8.24
CA GLY A 175 7.61 9.28 8.68
C GLY A 175 7.58 9.10 10.19
N HIS A 176 6.82 8.09 10.62
CA HIS A 176 6.73 7.64 12.00
C HIS A 176 7.62 6.42 12.20
N ASP A 177 8.47 6.45 13.21
CA ASP A 177 9.28 5.30 13.63
C ASP A 177 8.38 4.29 14.36
N VAL A 178 8.08 3.18 13.70
CA VAL A 178 7.11 2.19 14.19
C VAL A 178 7.55 1.51 15.46
N PHE A 179 8.85 1.20 15.54
CA PHE A 179 9.40 0.41 16.64
C PHE A 179 10.16 1.28 17.67
N GLY A 180 10.37 2.56 17.35
CA GLY A 180 11.10 3.50 18.22
C GLY A 180 12.61 3.30 18.23
N ASP A 181 13.16 2.53 17.30
CA ASP A 181 14.57 2.16 17.21
C ASP A 181 15.24 2.59 15.88
N GLY A 182 14.50 3.27 15.03
CA GLY A 182 14.96 3.77 13.74
C GLY A 182 15.10 2.70 12.66
N SER A 183 14.64 1.46 12.89
CA SER A 183 14.76 0.38 11.92
C SER A 183 13.74 0.44 10.79
N LEU A 184 12.57 1.01 11.04
CA LEU A 184 11.47 1.13 10.09
C LEU A 184 10.66 2.41 10.28
N LEU A 185 10.57 3.21 9.23
CA LEU A 185 9.73 4.41 9.19
C LEU A 185 8.50 4.19 8.30
N LEU A 186 7.31 4.47 8.81
CA LEU A 186 6.12 4.62 7.99
C LEU A 186 6.11 6.02 7.42
N VAL A 187 6.55 6.14 6.17
CA VAL A 187 6.77 7.44 5.51
C VAL A 187 5.52 7.94 4.79
N ARG A 188 5.29 9.24 4.86
CA ARG A 188 4.16 9.89 4.19
C ARG A 188 4.41 9.98 2.69
N LEU A 189 3.49 9.43 1.90
CA LEU A 189 3.53 9.45 0.44
C LEU A 189 2.18 9.94 -0.13
N PRO A 190 1.81 11.19 0.13
CA PRO A 190 0.48 11.70 -0.20
C PRO A 190 0.27 11.84 -1.71
N GLY A 191 -1.00 11.95 -2.13
CA GLY A 191 -1.41 12.30 -3.49
C GLY A 191 -2.29 11.24 -4.15
N HIS A 192 -1.97 9.95 -4.04
CA HIS A 192 -2.82 8.88 -4.58
C HIS A 192 -4.09 8.70 -3.73
N ALA A 193 -3.92 8.48 -2.44
CA ALA A 193 -5.03 8.35 -1.50
C ALA A 193 -4.85 9.26 -0.27
N ALA A 194 -5.92 9.49 0.48
CA ALA A 194 -5.85 10.26 1.71
C ALA A 194 -4.98 9.53 2.74
N GLY A 195 -4.00 10.23 3.28
CA GLY A 195 -3.13 9.72 4.34
C GLY A 195 -2.21 8.58 3.93
N GLN A 196 -2.04 8.32 2.63
CA GLN A 196 -1.20 7.22 2.15
C GLN A 196 0.19 7.26 2.77
N VAL A 197 0.64 6.08 3.19
CA VAL A 197 2.00 5.84 3.70
C VAL A 197 2.68 4.71 2.94
N GLY A 198 4.01 4.72 2.96
CA GLY A 198 4.85 3.60 2.59
C GLY A 198 5.70 3.16 3.77
N ALA A 199 6.53 2.15 3.59
CA ALA A 199 7.49 1.70 4.60
C ALA A 199 8.92 1.90 4.10
N TYR A 200 9.74 2.56 4.90
CA TYR A 200 11.15 2.81 4.58
C TYR A 200 12.04 2.18 5.63
N ILE A 201 12.91 1.30 5.18
CA ILE A 201 14.02 0.75 5.94
C ILE A 201 15.24 1.60 5.59
N PRO A 202 15.75 2.46 6.49
CA PRO A 202 16.75 3.46 6.19
C PRO A 202 17.97 2.90 5.44
N GLY A 203 18.29 3.50 4.28
CA GLY A 203 19.40 3.10 3.43
C GLY A 203 19.27 1.74 2.73
N ARG A 204 18.16 1.02 2.89
CA ARG A 204 18.02 -0.37 2.44
C ARG A 204 16.87 -0.60 1.45
N LEU A 205 15.68 -0.07 1.73
CA LEU A 205 14.49 -0.32 0.92
C LEU A 205 13.40 0.73 1.19
N LEU A 206 12.76 1.22 0.15
CA LEU A 206 11.49 1.95 0.24
C LEU A 206 10.39 1.12 -0.42
N ILE A 207 9.35 0.76 0.33
CA ILE A 207 8.11 0.22 -0.19
C ILE A 207 7.16 1.39 -0.40
N ALA A 208 7.09 1.87 -1.65
CA ALA A 208 6.41 3.12 -1.99
C ALA A 208 4.89 2.98 -2.16
N THR A 209 4.34 1.78 -2.05
CA THR A 209 2.93 1.49 -2.28
C THR A 209 2.43 2.16 -3.59
N ASP A 210 1.31 2.86 -3.59
CA ASP A 210 0.74 3.47 -4.79
C ASP A 210 1.24 4.89 -5.09
N ALA A 211 2.39 5.29 -4.51
CA ALA A 211 3.10 6.50 -4.97
C ALA A 211 3.65 6.32 -6.40
N SER A 212 3.78 5.06 -6.84
CA SER A 212 3.98 4.68 -8.24
C SER A 212 3.46 3.25 -8.47
N TRP A 213 2.99 2.96 -9.69
CA TRP A 213 2.50 1.63 -10.06
C TRP A 213 3.56 0.78 -10.78
N GLY A 214 4.82 1.01 -10.46
CA GLY A 214 5.98 0.27 -10.95
C GLY A 214 7.19 1.18 -11.19
N ASN A 215 8.38 0.64 -10.98
CA ASN A 215 9.62 1.39 -11.15
C ASN A 215 9.82 1.88 -12.59
N ASP A 216 9.39 1.09 -13.57
CA ASP A 216 9.39 1.44 -14.98
C ASP A 216 8.33 2.50 -15.35
N LEU A 217 7.29 2.65 -14.54
CA LEU A 217 6.22 3.64 -14.70
C LEU A 217 6.48 4.92 -13.90
N LEU A 218 7.35 4.88 -12.91
CA LEU A 218 7.69 6.02 -12.05
C LEU A 218 8.10 7.28 -12.84
N PRO A 219 8.90 7.20 -13.94
CA PRO A 219 9.22 8.37 -14.75
C PRO A 219 8.02 8.98 -15.50
N TYR A 220 6.92 8.25 -15.60
CA TYR A 220 5.70 8.68 -16.29
C TYR A 220 4.60 9.15 -15.32
N SER A 221 4.82 9.16 -14.01
CA SER A 221 3.84 9.57 -13.00
C SER A 221 3.28 10.99 -13.23
N SER A 222 4.08 11.89 -13.81
CA SER A 222 3.63 13.23 -14.22
C SER A 222 2.82 13.26 -15.52
N ARG A 223 2.63 12.12 -16.19
CA ARG A 223 2.00 12.01 -17.52
C ARG A 223 0.72 11.17 -17.51
N LEU A 224 0.02 11.10 -16.38
CA LEU A 224 -1.26 10.39 -16.30
C LEU A 224 -2.30 11.02 -17.24
N ARG A 225 -3.16 10.20 -17.83
CA ARG A 225 -4.34 10.65 -18.59
C ARG A 225 -5.50 11.01 -17.66
N LEU A 226 -6.45 11.77 -18.17
CA LEU A 226 -7.56 12.29 -17.37
C LEU A 226 -8.28 11.23 -16.53
N PRO A 227 -8.69 10.05 -17.03
CA PRO A 227 -9.34 9.06 -16.19
C PRO A 227 -8.49 8.66 -14.97
N THR A 228 -7.20 8.44 -15.19
CA THR A 228 -6.24 8.04 -14.15
C THR A 228 -5.91 9.18 -13.17
N ARG A 229 -5.97 10.44 -13.63
CA ARG A 229 -5.83 11.60 -12.74
C ARG A 229 -7.00 11.74 -11.77
N LEU A 230 -8.22 11.43 -12.23
CA LEU A 230 -9.45 11.59 -11.44
C LEU A 230 -9.53 10.62 -10.26
N ILE A 231 -8.80 9.50 -10.31
CA ILE A 231 -8.69 8.55 -9.20
C ILE A 231 -7.60 8.94 -8.19
N GLN A 232 -6.73 9.90 -8.53
CA GLN A 232 -5.80 10.44 -7.55
C GLN A 232 -6.55 11.39 -6.60
N ARG A 233 -6.28 11.30 -5.31
CA ARG A 233 -6.84 12.22 -4.32
C ARG A 233 -6.45 13.66 -4.60
N ASP A 234 -5.15 13.86 -4.93
CA ASP A 234 -4.54 15.11 -5.36
C ASP A 234 -3.40 14.80 -6.35
N TYR A 235 -3.63 15.13 -7.63
CA TYR A 235 -2.67 14.79 -8.67
C TYR A 235 -1.40 15.64 -8.61
N GLU A 236 -1.46 16.90 -8.16
CA GLU A 236 -0.26 17.73 -8.03
C GLU A 236 0.64 17.16 -6.94
N THR A 237 0.09 16.89 -5.77
CA THR A 237 0.80 16.24 -4.66
C THR A 237 1.32 14.84 -5.05
N TYR A 238 0.55 14.07 -5.84
CA TYR A 238 1.03 12.76 -6.38
C TYR A 238 2.30 12.91 -7.22
N LYS A 239 2.40 13.95 -8.07
CA LYS A 239 3.61 14.20 -8.86
C LYS A 239 4.82 14.58 -7.99
N GLU A 240 4.58 15.39 -6.95
CA GLU A 240 5.62 15.77 -5.98
C GLU A 240 6.15 14.53 -5.26
N THR A 241 5.25 13.67 -4.77
CA THR A 241 5.60 12.40 -4.13
C THR A 241 6.37 11.48 -5.09
N ALA A 242 5.93 11.35 -6.35
CA ALA A 242 6.65 10.56 -7.34
C ALA A 242 8.06 11.11 -7.60
N THR A 243 8.23 12.43 -7.58
CA THR A 243 9.55 13.08 -7.70
C THR A 243 10.44 12.77 -6.49
N LEU A 244 9.87 12.78 -5.29
CA LEU A 244 10.58 12.38 -4.07
C LEU A 244 11.04 10.92 -4.16
N VAL A 245 10.17 10.01 -4.59
CA VAL A 245 10.50 8.60 -4.79
C VAL A 245 11.60 8.41 -5.85
N GLN A 246 11.56 9.17 -6.96
CA GLN A 246 12.65 9.19 -7.95
C GLN A 246 13.98 9.62 -7.32
N GLY A 247 13.95 10.59 -6.41
CA GLY A 247 15.11 11.02 -5.63
C GLY A 247 15.71 9.91 -4.76
N VAL A 248 14.86 9.04 -4.19
CA VAL A 248 15.30 7.87 -3.41
C VAL A 248 15.97 6.84 -4.34
N VAL A 249 15.35 6.53 -5.50
CA VAL A 249 15.94 5.64 -6.52
C VAL A 249 17.30 6.15 -6.99
N ALA A 250 17.42 7.46 -7.23
CA ALA A 250 18.68 8.07 -7.69
C ALA A 250 19.82 7.96 -6.65
N ARG A 251 19.51 7.72 -5.39
CA ARG A 251 20.49 7.43 -4.33
C ARG A 251 20.90 5.96 -4.27
N GLY A 252 20.38 5.12 -5.18
CA GLY A 252 20.66 3.69 -5.20
C GLY A 252 19.87 2.87 -4.18
N ILE A 253 18.86 3.45 -3.55
CA ILE A 253 17.97 2.74 -2.63
C ILE A 253 16.89 2.03 -3.45
N PRO A 254 16.74 0.70 -3.32
CA PRO A 254 15.66 -0.04 -3.98
C PRO A 254 14.27 0.48 -3.57
N VAL A 255 13.34 0.50 -4.57
CA VAL A 255 11.94 0.88 -4.36
C VAL A 255 11.04 -0.21 -4.96
#